data_3317715aac5bccbeb30cdb05a8a01b76
#
_entry.id   3317715aac5bccbeb30cdb05a8a01b76
#
_cell.length_a   1.000
_cell.length_b   1.000
_cell.length_c   1.000
_cell.angle_alpha   90.00
_cell.angle_beta   90.00
_cell.angle_gamma   90.00
#
_symmetry.space_group_name_H-M   'P 1'
#
loop_
_entity.id
_entity.type
_entity.pdbx_description
1 polymer ?
#
loop_
_entity_poly.entity_id
_entity_poly.type
_entity_poly.pdbx_seq_one_letter_code
_entity_poly.pdbx_strand_id
1 'polypeptide(L)'
;MNSPTSPRSPVPRRPRRHDPGRRDRLIDAALTVIAERGVAGTTHREIARVADVPLGSMTYHFTSLEEVLAEAFTRHADFVARVFDERLSAAPDQDAAIEAVITLVADDLLGSQDDLVLSVELYVAAARHPALRAVTQAWMARSRQALERHFDATTARELDALIEGLVLHSALSTDPMTPEQIRHAIHRFLR
;
A
#
# COMPACT_ATOMS: atom_id res chain seq x y z
N MET A 1 70.37 10.25 8.56
CA MET A 1 69.62 11.07 7.60
C MET A 1 68.17 10.68 7.71
N ASN A 2 67.38 11.43 8.48
CA ASN A 2 65.95 11.19 8.65
C ASN A 2 65.20 12.12 7.68
N SER A 3 64.49 11.52 6.73
CA SER A 3 63.55 12.27 5.83
C SER A 3 62.29 12.58 6.58
N PRO A 4 61.72 13.80 6.46
CA PRO A 4 60.48 14.15 7.11
C PRO A 4 59.27 13.61 6.31
N THR A 5 58.39 12.89 6.99
CA THR A 5 57.08 12.43 6.46
C THR A 5 56.17 13.61 6.29
N SER A 6 55.77 13.96 5.06
CA SER A 6 54.79 14.99 4.74
C SER A 6 53.41 14.63 5.29
N PRO A 7 52.67 15.60 5.87
CA PRO A 7 51.30 15.36 6.32
C PRO A 7 50.35 15.23 5.11
N ARG A 8 49.58 14.15 5.10
CA ARG A 8 48.50 13.95 4.13
C ARG A 8 47.39 15.00 4.33
N SER A 9 47.13 15.79 3.30
CA SER A 9 46.03 16.72 3.29
C SER A 9 44.68 16.02 3.45
N PRO A 10 43.74 16.58 4.25
CA PRO A 10 42.41 15.96 4.41
C PRO A 10 41.63 16.05 3.08
N VAL A 11 41.12 14.90 2.64
CA VAL A 11 40.24 14.82 1.49
C VAL A 11 38.95 15.61 1.80
N PRO A 12 38.56 16.59 0.95
CA PRO A 12 37.34 17.37 1.21
C PRO A 12 36.12 16.45 1.20
N ARG A 13 35.38 16.41 2.31
CA ARG A 13 34.07 15.76 2.38
C ARG A 13 33.15 16.45 1.38
N ARG A 14 32.67 15.70 0.38
CA ARG A 14 31.64 16.16 -0.55
C ARG A 14 30.45 16.69 0.26
N PRO A 15 29.92 17.89 -0.08
CA PRO A 15 28.71 18.42 0.59
C PRO A 15 27.60 17.39 0.46
N ARG A 16 26.93 17.08 1.58
CA ARG A 16 25.71 16.27 1.58
C ARG A 16 24.70 16.98 0.70
N ARG A 17 24.46 16.49 -0.52
CA ARG A 17 23.39 16.99 -1.37
C ARG A 17 22.09 16.81 -0.60
N HIS A 18 21.43 17.92 -0.30
CA HIS A 18 20.05 17.94 0.17
C HIS A 18 19.23 17.32 -0.94
N ASP A 19 18.66 16.13 -0.67
CA ASP A 19 17.81 15.41 -1.60
C ASP A 19 16.40 15.40 -1.02
N PRO A 20 15.53 16.32 -1.48
CA PRO A 20 14.18 16.48 -0.93
C PRO A 20 13.29 15.24 -1.13
N GLY A 21 13.53 14.44 -2.17
CA GLY A 21 12.79 13.20 -2.45
C GLY A 21 13.28 11.98 -1.68
N ARG A 22 14.27 12.11 -0.77
CA ARG A 22 14.86 10.95 -0.11
C ARG A 22 13.88 10.23 0.81
N ARG A 23 13.04 10.99 1.52
CA ARG A 23 12.02 10.41 2.41
C ARG A 23 11.02 9.56 1.61
N ASP A 24 10.55 10.07 0.48
CA ASP A 24 9.63 9.34 -0.41
C ASP A 24 10.25 8.07 -0.95
N ARG A 25 11.51 8.12 -1.43
CA ARG A 25 12.23 6.91 -1.87
C ARG A 25 12.40 5.87 -0.77
N LEU A 26 12.57 6.28 0.48
CA LEU A 26 12.63 5.36 1.61
C LEU A 26 11.28 4.69 1.88
N ILE A 27 10.17 5.41 1.71
CA ILE A 27 8.82 4.84 1.81
C ILE A 27 8.52 3.90 0.64
N ASP A 28 8.89 4.25 -0.60
CA ASP A 28 8.73 3.36 -1.75
C ASP A 28 9.56 2.07 -1.58
N ALA A 29 10.81 2.21 -1.10
CA ALA A 29 11.65 1.06 -0.77
C ALA A 29 11.07 0.21 0.38
N ALA A 30 10.39 0.83 1.35
CA ALA A 30 9.72 0.09 2.42
C ALA A 30 8.57 -0.75 1.87
N LEU A 31 7.74 -0.21 0.95
CA LEU A 31 6.69 -0.97 0.27
C LEU A 31 7.27 -2.16 -0.49
N THR A 32 8.35 -1.96 -1.24
CA THR A 32 9.05 -3.05 -1.95
C THR A 32 9.52 -4.15 -0.99
N VAL A 33 10.15 -3.77 0.14
CA VAL A 33 10.63 -4.74 1.14
C VAL A 33 9.46 -5.48 1.79
N ILE A 34 8.36 -4.79 2.09
CA ILE A 34 7.16 -5.42 2.68
C ILE A 34 6.55 -6.41 1.68
N ALA A 35 6.41 -6.06 0.41
CA ALA A 35 5.88 -6.96 -0.61
C ALA A 35 6.74 -8.22 -0.79
N GLU A 36 8.08 -8.08 -0.78
CA GLU A 36 9.02 -9.20 -0.96
C GLU A 36 9.19 -10.08 0.29
N ARG A 37 9.13 -9.52 1.51
CA ARG A 37 9.59 -10.17 2.76
C ARG A 37 8.61 -10.12 3.93
N GLY A 38 7.47 -9.48 3.72
CA GLY A 38 6.49 -9.20 4.77
C GLY A 38 6.97 -8.17 5.79
N VAL A 39 6.08 -7.78 6.69
CA VAL A 39 6.41 -6.87 7.80
C VAL A 39 7.50 -7.45 8.70
N ALA A 40 7.47 -8.77 8.96
CA ALA A 40 8.45 -9.44 9.82
C ALA A 40 9.88 -9.40 9.25
N GLY A 41 10.03 -9.38 7.91
CA GLY A 41 11.33 -9.27 7.22
C GLY A 41 11.79 -7.84 6.97
N THR A 42 10.96 -6.84 7.30
CA THR A 42 11.24 -5.43 7.03
C THR A 42 12.13 -4.84 8.14
N THR A 43 13.28 -4.29 7.76
CA THR A 43 14.23 -3.63 8.66
C THR A 43 14.76 -2.34 8.06
N HIS A 44 15.21 -1.40 8.90
CA HIS A 44 15.88 -0.18 8.43
C HIS A 44 17.05 -0.47 7.47
N ARG A 45 17.79 -1.57 7.70
CA ARG A 45 18.94 -1.97 6.85
C ARG A 45 18.46 -2.39 5.45
N GLU A 46 17.40 -3.19 5.37
CA GLU A 46 16.87 -3.65 4.08
C GLU A 46 16.24 -2.50 3.30
N ILE A 47 15.49 -1.62 3.96
CA ILE A 47 14.93 -0.42 3.33
C ILE A 47 16.05 0.48 2.79
N ALA A 48 17.07 0.76 3.59
CA ALA A 48 18.21 1.59 3.15
C ALA A 48 18.96 0.95 1.98
N ARG A 49 19.10 -0.39 1.96
CA ARG A 49 19.72 -1.14 0.86
C ARG A 49 18.92 -1.02 -0.42
N VAL A 50 17.60 -1.20 -0.36
CA VAL A 50 16.70 -1.11 -1.54
C VAL A 50 16.64 0.34 -2.06
N ALA A 51 16.60 1.33 -1.16
CA ALA A 51 16.60 2.74 -1.51
C ALA A 51 17.96 3.27 -2.03
N ASP A 52 19.01 2.46 -1.98
CA ASP A 52 20.40 2.83 -2.29
C ASP A 52 20.85 4.09 -1.52
N VAL A 53 20.66 4.06 -0.19
CA VAL A 53 21.08 5.16 0.69
C VAL A 53 21.84 4.62 1.92
N PRO A 54 22.69 5.43 2.54
CA PRO A 54 23.32 5.06 3.81
C PRO A 54 22.27 4.78 4.90
N LEU A 55 22.51 3.77 5.77
CA LEU A 55 21.62 3.42 6.89
C LEU A 55 21.28 4.62 7.78
N GLY A 56 22.23 5.53 7.99
CA GLY A 56 22.00 6.77 8.75
C GLY A 56 20.92 7.69 8.15
N SER A 57 20.51 7.48 6.89
CA SER A 57 19.37 8.21 6.31
C SER A 57 18.05 7.80 6.98
N MET A 58 17.88 6.53 7.38
CA MET A 58 16.69 6.08 8.08
C MET A 58 16.49 6.83 9.39
N THR A 59 17.51 6.84 10.27
CA THR A 59 17.45 7.51 11.56
C THR A 59 17.40 9.04 11.47
N TYR A 60 17.73 9.60 10.32
CA TYR A 60 17.55 11.04 10.06
C TYR A 60 16.10 11.38 9.72
N HIS A 61 15.40 10.51 8.98
CA HIS A 61 14.04 10.77 8.48
C HIS A 61 12.93 10.16 9.34
N PHE A 62 13.23 9.09 10.11
CA PHE A 62 12.23 8.34 10.88
C PHE A 62 12.73 8.07 12.30
N THR A 63 11.82 8.13 13.26
CA THR A 63 12.11 7.89 14.68
C THR A 63 12.06 6.38 15.00
N SER A 64 11.29 5.61 14.25
CA SER A 64 11.11 4.17 14.45
C SER A 64 10.74 3.44 13.16
N LEU A 65 10.83 2.11 13.18
CA LEU A 65 10.32 1.28 12.09
C LEU A 65 8.79 1.34 12.00
N GLU A 66 8.10 1.50 13.14
CA GLU A 66 6.64 1.64 13.17
C GLU A 66 6.18 2.89 12.40
N GLU A 67 6.91 4.00 12.52
CA GLU A 67 6.63 5.21 11.73
C GLU A 67 6.77 4.95 10.23
N VAL A 68 7.84 4.24 9.82
CA VAL A 68 8.04 3.86 8.41
C VAL A 68 6.90 2.98 7.92
N LEU A 69 6.51 1.96 8.68
CA LEU A 69 5.41 1.07 8.34
C LEU A 69 4.08 1.81 8.21
N ALA A 70 3.78 2.71 9.17
CA ALA A 70 2.56 3.50 9.14
C ALA A 70 2.48 4.38 7.88
N GLU A 71 3.58 5.02 7.48
CA GLU A 71 3.61 5.85 6.28
C GLU A 71 3.58 5.03 4.99
N ALA A 72 4.29 3.91 4.94
CA ALA A 72 4.27 3.02 3.80
C ALA A 72 2.85 2.46 3.57
N PHE A 73 2.21 1.97 4.61
CA PHE A 73 0.84 1.47 4.53
C PHE A 73 -0.19 2.58 4.25
N THR A 74 0.02 3.80 4.76
CA THR A 74 -0.82 4.94 4.39
C THR A 74 -0.72 5.23 2.90
N ARG A 75 0.50 5.22 2.33
CA ARG A 75 0.71 5.43 0.89
C ARG A 75 0.04 4.36 0.04
N HIS A 76 0.13 3.09 0.44
CA HIS A 76 -0.55 1.99 -0.23
C HIS A 76 -2.08 2.14 -0.14
N ALA A 77 -2.62 2.39 1.05
CA ALA A 77 -4.04 2.63 1.26
C ALA A 77 -4.57 3.84 0.47
N ASP A 78 -3.76 4.90 0.34
CA ASP A 78 -4.08 6.08 -0.49
C ASP A 78 -4.13 5.73 -1.98
N PHE A 79 -3.25 4.84 -2.43
CA PHE A 79 -3.26 4.36 -3.81
C PHE A 79 -4.54 3.56 -4.09
N VAL A 80 -4.87 2.56 -3.28
CA VAL A 80 -6.08 1.73 -3.46
C VAL A 80 -7.35 2.58 -3.39
N ALA A 81 -7.45 3.50 -2.40
CA ALA A 81 -8.61 4.38 -2.29
C ALA A 81 -8.79 5.29 -3.51
N ARG A 82 -7.70 5.73 -4.17
CA ARG A 82 -7.81 6.48 -5.42
C ARG A 82 -8.36 5.62 -6.56
N VAL A 83 -7.96 4.36 -6.67
CA VAL A 83 -8.50 3.46 -7.69
C VAL A 83 -10.03 3.33 -7.54
N PHE A 84 -10.53 3.15 -6.30
CA PHE A 84 -11.96 3.18 -6.01
C PHE A 84 -12.60 4.50 -6.44
N ASP A 85 -12.01 5.62 -6.05
CA ASP A 85 -12.53 6.96 -6.33
C ASP A 85 -12.61 7.24 -7.83
N GLU A 86 -11.57 6.93 -8.58
CA GLU A 86 -11.49 7.12 -10.02
C GLU A 86 -12.54 6.30 -10.77
N ARG A 87 -12.70 5.01 -10.40
CA ARG A 87 -13.67 4.11 -11.02
C ARG A 87 -15.11 4.56 -10.74
N LEU A 88 -15.44 4.85 -9.49
CA LEU A 88 -16.81 5.17 -9.08
C LEU A 88 -17.22 6.61 -9.42
N SER A 89 -16.28 7.57 -9.43
CA SER A 89 -16.60 8.93 -9.86
C SER A 89 -16.86 9.05 -11.36
N ALA A 90 -16.33 8.12 -12.17
CA ALA A 90 -16.57 8.07 -13.61
C ALA A 90 -17.93 7.44 -13.97
N ALA A 91 -18.60 6.74 -13.05
CA ALA A 91 -19.88 6.10 -13.29
C ALA A 91 -21.00 7.14 -13.29
N PRO A 92 -21.81 7.25 -14.37
CA PRO A 92 -22.91 8.23 -14.45
C PRO A 92 -24.16 7.84 -13.66
N ASP A 93 -24.33 6.56 -13.35
CA ASP A 93 -25.51 6.00 -12.69
C ASP A 93 -25.14 4.72 -11.91
N GLN A 94 -26.13 4.13 -11.23
CA GLN A 94 -25.93 2.96 -10.40
C GLN A 94 -25.58 1.70 -11.21
N ASP A 95 -26.14 1.52 -12.39
CA ASP A 95 -25.82 0.37 -13.26
C ASP A 95 -24.37 0.43 -13.73
N ALA A 96 -23.89 1.60 -14.12
CA ALA A 96 -22.49 1.83 -14.45
C ALA A 96 -21.57 1.69 -13.24
N ALA A 97 -22.02 2.06 -12.04
CA ALA A 97 -21.26 1.85 -10.81
C ALA A 97 -21.12 0.36 -10.45
N ILE A 98 -22.12 -0.47 -10.71
CA ILE A 98 -22.05 -1.91 -10.56
C ILE A 98 -20.95 -2.50 -11.49
N GLU A 99 -20.95 -2.09 -12.76
CA GLU A 99 -19.91 -2.52 -13.71
C GLU A 99 -18.51 -2.01 -13.31
N ALA A 100 -18.43 -0.79 -12.76
CA ALA A 100 -17.19 -0.25 -12.22
C ALA A 100 -16.65 -1.08 -11.04
N VAL A 101 -17.52 -1.54 -10.13
CA VAL A 101 -17.14 -2.44 -9.02
C VAL A 101 -16.66 -3.80 -9.55
N ILE A 102 -17.31 -4.36 -10.55
CA ILE A 102 -16.90 -5.63 -11.17
C ILE A 102 -15.49 -5.50 -11.76
N THR A 103 -15.25 -4.43 -12.53
CA THR A 103 -13.94 -4.13 -13.12
C THR A 103 -12.88 -3.89 -12.04
N LEU A 104 -13.22 -3.15 -10.99
CA LEU A 104 -12.36 -2.91 -9.85
C LEU A 104 -11.85 -4.23 -9.23
N VAL A 105 -12.74 -5.20 -8.99
CA VAL A 105 -12.36 -6.49 -8.41
C VAL A 105 -11.56 -7.32 -9.40
N ALA A 106 -12.05 -7.49 -10.64
CA ALA A 106 -11.50 -8.43 -11.60
C ALA A 106 -10.16 -7.97 -12.19
N ASP A 107 -10.01 -6.69 -12.44
CA ASP A 107 -8.88 -6.15 -13.19
C ASP A 107 -7.91 -5.35 -12.31
N ASP A 108 -8.41 -4.49 -11.43
CA ASP A 108 -7.55 -3.58 -10.68
C ASP A 108 -6.98 -4.24 -9.41
N LEU A 109 -7.83 -4.84 -8.57
CA LEU A 109 -7.40 -5.41 -7.28
C LEU A 109 -6.75 -6.78 -7.39
N LEU A 110 -7.16 -7.58 -8.36
CA LEU A 110 -6.55 -8.89 -8.65
C LEU A 110 -5.37 -8.80 -9.63
N GLY A 111 -5.15 -7.65 -10.25
CA GLY A 111 -4.10 -7.44 -11.25
C GLY A 111 -2.68 -7.35 -10.70
N SER A 112 -2.51 -7.08 -9.40
CA SER A 112 -1.20 -6.87 -8.77
C SER A 112 -1.01 -7.76 -7.54
N GLN A 113 -0.09 -8.72 -7.65
CA GLN A 113 0.29 -9.57 -6.53
C GLN A 113 0.91 -8.77 -5.37
N ASP A 114 1.73 -7.77 -5.68
CA ASP A 114 2.38 -6.94 -4.66
C ASP A 114 1.35 -6.12 -3.87
N ASP A 115 0.36 -5.53 -4.53
CA ASP A 115 -0.71 -4.77 -3.86
C ASP A 115 -1.58 -5.66 -2.98
N LEU A 116 -1.86 -6.89 -3.41
CA LEU A 116 -2.54 -7.88 -2.58
C LEU A 116 -1.73 -8.18 -1.31
N VAL A 117 -0.43 -8.49 -1.46
CA VAL A 117 0.45 -8.81 -0.32
C VAL A 117 0.51 -7.62 0.63
N LEU A 118 0.67 -6.39 0.13
CA LEU A 118 0.68 -5.18 0.95
C LEU A 118 -0.62 -4.99 1.73
N SER A 119 -1.78 -5.24 1.11
CA SER A 119 -3.09 -5.16 1.76
C SER A 119 -3.23 -6.20 2.89
N VAL A 120 -2.86 -7.46 2.63
CA VAL A 120 -2.90 -8.54 3.62
C VAL A 120 -1.94 -8.28 4.77
N GLU A 121 -0.71 -7.85 4.50
CA GLU A 121 0.29 -7.50 5.51
C GLU A 121 -0.20 -6.34 6.39
N LEU A 122 -0.86 -5.33 5.81
CA LEU A 122 -1.48 -4.25 6.58
C LEU A 122 -2.56 -4.77 7.52
N TYR A 123 -3.48 -5.63 7.08
CA TYR A 123 -4.52 -6.20 7.94
C TYR A 123 -3.92 -7.02 9.08
N VAL A 124 -2.93 -7.87 8.81
CA VAL A 124 -2.25 -8.66 9.83
C VAL A 124 -1.52 -7.76 10.83
N ALA A 125 -0.82 -6.74 10.33
CA ALA A 125 -0.12 -5.77 11.18
C ALA A 125 -1.09 -4.96 12.04
N ALA A 126 -2.20 -4.46 11.48
CA ALA A 126 -3.22 -3.71 12.19
C ALA A 126 -3.95 -4.54 13.26
N ALA A 127 -4.11 -5.86 13.04
CA ALA A 127 -4.65 -6.76 14.05
C ALA A 127 -3.75 -6.86 15.30
N ARG A 128 -2.42 -6.72 15.12
CA ARG A 128 -1.42 -6.83 16.20
C ARG A 128 -1.01 -5.48 16.79
N HIS A 129 -1.01 -4.41 15.97
CA HIS A 129 -0.53 -3.07 16.34
C HIS A 129 -1.67 -2.05 16.24
N PRO A 130 -2.24 -1.60 17.37
CA PRO A 130 -3.37 -0.67 17.38
C PRO A 130 -3.12 0.64 16.61
N ALA A 131 -1.89 1.13 16.55
CA ALA A 131 -1.53 2.34 15.80
C ALA A 131 -1.82 2.20 14.29
N LEU A 132 -1.66 1.00 13.72
CA LEU A 132 -1.94 0.73 12.30
C LEU A 132 -3.43 0.57 12.01
N ARG A 133 -4.27 0.35 13.04
CA ARG A 133 -5.74 0.33 12.86
C ARG A 133 -6.28 1.65 12.35
N ALA A 134 -5.63 2.78 12.66
CA ALA A 134 -6.03 4.08 12.13
C ALA A 134 -5.88 4.11 10.59
N VAL A 135 -4.84 3.46 10.05
CA VAL A 135 -4.62 3.37 8.60
C VAL A 135 -5.73 2.54 7.94
N THR A 136 -6.04 1.33 8.47
CA THR A 136 -7.11 0.49 7.93
C THR A 136 -8.48 1.16 8.05
N GLN A 137 -8.77 1.84 9.15
CA GLN A 137 -10.04 2.57 9.34
C GLN A 137 -10.19 3.73 8.34
N ALA A 138 -9.12 4.50 8.12
CA ALA A 138 -9.13 5.59 7.15
C ALA A 138 -9.30 5.06 5.71
N TRP A 139 -8.63 3.96 5.38
CA TRP A 139 -8.78 3.30 4.08
C TRP A 139 -10.23 2.84 3.85
N MET A 140 -10.78 1.98 4.72
CA MET A 140 -12.16 1.48 4.64
C MET A 140 -13.19 2.62 4.59
N ALA A 141 -12.95 3.72 5.32
CA ALA A 141 -13.85 4.88 5.28
C ALA A 141 -13.88 5.52 3.89
N ARG A 142 -12.72 5.64 3.22
CA ARG A 142 -12.62 6.22 1.87
C ARG A 142 -13.20 5.32 0.80
N SER A 143 -12.95 4.00 0.86
CA SER A 143 -13.55 3.02 -0.05
C SER A 143 -15.08 3.09 0.03
N ARG A 144 -15.64 3.10 1.25
CA ARG A 144 -17.09 3.25 1.46
C ARG A 144 -17.61 4.59 0.98
N GLN A 145 -16.92 5.69 1.24
CA GLN A 145 -17.32 7.00 0.73
C GLN A 145 -17.39 7.04 -0.81
N ALA A 146 -16.50 6.35 -1.50
CA ALA A 146 -16.57 6.23 -2.95
C ALA A 146 -17.83 5.44 -3.40
N LEU A 147 -18.14 4.32 -2.71
CA LEU A 147 -19.34 3.52 -2.95
C LEU A 147 -20.64 4.27 -2.62
N GLU A 148 -20.67 5.09 -1.58
CA GLU A 148 -21.83 5.88 -1.14
C GLU A 148 -22.29 6.94 -2.16
N ARG A 149 -21.52 7.17 -3.22
CA ARG A 149 -22.01 8.01 -4.35
C ARG A 149 -23.15 7.36 -5.11
N HIS A 150 -23.25 6.04 -5.09
CA HIS A 150 -24.20 5.26 -5.88
C HIS A 150 -25.07 4.31 -5.07
N PHE A 151 -24.67 4.01 -3.84
CA PHE A 151 -25.33 3.07 -2.94
C PHE A 151 -25.61 3.73 -1.60
N ASP A 152 -26.65 3.27 -0.88
CA ASP A 152 -26.85 3.69 0.51
C ASP A 152 -25.72 3.21 1.42
N ALA A 153 -25.58 3.84 2.60
CA ALA A 153 -24.45 3.58 3.50
C ALA A 153 -24.37 2.12 4.00
N THR A 154 -25.51 1.43 4.13
CA THR A 154 -25.54 0.02 4.55
C THR A 154 -25.03 -0.86 3.42
N THR A 155 -25.59 -0.69 2.23
CA THR A 155 -25.16 -1.40 1.01
C THR A 155 -23.68 -1.14 0.71
N ALA A 156 -23.23 0.12 0.80
CA ALA A 156 -21.81 0.46 0.59
C ALA A 156 -20.87 -0.26 1.56
N ARG A 157 -21.26 -0.37 2.83
CA ARG A 157 -20.48 -1.08 3.86
C ARG A 157 -20.42 -2.58 3.61
N GLU A 158 -21.54 -3.18 3.22
CA GLU A 158 -21.63 -4.61 2.94
C GLU A 158 -20.91 -4.96 1.65
N LEU A 159 -21.02 -4.10 0.63
CA LEU A 159 -20.32 -4.25 -0.65
C LEU A 159 -18.79 -4.12 -0.49
N ASP A 160 -18.31 -3.19 0.34
CA ASP A 160 -16.89 -3.06 0.70
C ASP A 160 -16.35 -4.39 1.28
N ALA A 161 -17.09 -5.00 2.21
CA ALA A 161 -16.71 -6.30 2.78
C ALA A 161 -16.78 -7.45 1.76
N LEU A 162 -17.75 -7.42 0.85
CA LEU A 162 -17.88 -8.41 -0.24
C LEU A 162 -16.69 -8.30 -1.21
N ILE A 163 -16.31 -7.10 -1.62
CA ILE A 163 -15.15 -6.83 -2.47
C ILE A 163 -13.89 -7.45 -1.87
N GLU A 164 -13.60 -7.16 -0.60
CA GLU A 164 -12.46 -7.73 0.12
C GLU A 164 -12.50 -9.27 0.13
N GLY A 165 -13.66 -9.85 0.40
CA GLY A 165 -13.85 -11.31 0.38
C GLY A 165 -13.58 -11.91 -1.00
N LEU A 166 -14.12 -11.30 -2.06
CA LEU A 166 -13.92 -11.76 -3.45
C LEU A 166 -12.44 -11.69 -3.85
N VAL A 167 -11.75 -10.59 -3.52
CA VAL A 167 -10.32 -10.41 -3.80
C VAL A 167 -9.49 -11.47 -3.07
N LEU A 168 -9.64 -11.61 -1.75
CA LEU A 168 -8.87 -12.55 -0.95
C LEU A 168 -9.12 -14.00 -1.37
N HIS A 169 -10.38 -14.39 -1.56
CA HIS A 169 -10.73 -15.74 -1.95
C HIS A 169 -10.25 -16.09 -3.35
N SER A 170 -10.33 -15.17 -4.31
CA SER A 170 -9.82 -15.40 -5.66
C SER A 170 -8.30 -15.49 -5.69
N ALA A 171 -7.63 -14.56 -5.05
CA ALA A 171 -6.17 -14.46 -5.09
C ALA A 171 -5.44 -15.60 -4.34
N LEU A 172 -6.05 -16.13 -3.26
CA LEU A 172 -5.46 -17.17 -2.42
C LEU A 172 -6.00 -18.59 -2.74
N SER A 173 -6.90 -18.71 -3.70
CA SER A 173 -7.48 -20.00 -4.13
C SER A 173 -6.59 -20.70 -5.14
N THR A 174 -6.54 -22.03 -5.06
CA THR A 174 -6.00 -22.89 -6.13
C THR A 174 -6.99 -23.04 -7.31
N ASP A 175 -8.25 -22.61 -7.11
CA ASP A 175 -9.31 -22.55 -8.12
C ASP A 175 -9.97 -21.16 -7.98
N PRO A 176 -9.35 -20.10 -8.55
CA PRO A 176 -9.83 -18.73 -8.42
C PRO A 176 -11.16 -18.53 -9.14
N MET A 177 -11.96 -17.60 -8.62
CA MET A 177 -13.23 -17.23 -9.27
C MET A 177 -12.96 -16.61 -10.64
N THR A 178 -13.76 -17.03 -11.64
CA THR A 178 -13.73 -16.39 -12.97
C THR A 178 -14.35 -14.99 -12.92
N PRO A 179 -14.04 -14.10 -13.88
CA PRO A 179 -14.70 -12.80 -13.99
C PRO A 179 -16.23 -12.89 -14.02
N GLU A 180 -16.79 -13.93 -14.65
CA GLU A 180 -18.24 -14.18 -14.69
C GLU A 180 -18.80 -14.55 -13.32
N GLN A 181 -18.08 -15.33 -12.53
CA GLN A 181 -18.47 -15.67 -11.16
C GLN A 181 -18.42 -14.47 -10.24
N ILE A 182 -17.40 -13.62 -10.37
CA ILE A 182 -17.30 -12.33 -9.65
C ILE A 182 -18.47 -11.43 -10.02
N ARG A 183 -18.74 -11.26 -11.30
CA ARG A 183 -19.90 -10.52 -11.82
C ARG A 183 -21.21 -11.04 -11.24
N HIS A 184 -21.41 -12.34 -11.27
CA HIS A 184 -22.60 -12.99 -10.72
C HIS A 184 -22.77 -12.73 -9.22
N ALA A 185 -21.70 -12.83 -8.44
CA ALA A 185 -21.73 -12.59 -7.01
C ALA A 185 -22.14 -11.15 -6.67
N ILE A 186 -21.56 -10.15 -7.37
CA ILE A 186 -21.87 -8.72 -7.17
C ILE A 186 -23.32 -8.44 -7.57
N HIS A 187 -23.78 -8.90 -8.73
CA HIS A 187 -25.16 -8.71 -9.16
C HIS A 187 -26.18 -9.36 -8.22
N ARG A 188 -25.86 -10.55 -7.70
CA ARG A 188 -26.74 -11.27 -6.76
C ARG A 188 -26.84 -10.54 -5.42
N PHE A 189 -25.77 -9.89 -5.00
CA PHE A 189 -25.76 -9.10 -3.77
C PHE A 189 -26.57 -7.81 -3.89
N LEU A 190 -26.53 -7.14 -5.05
CA LEU A 190 -27.14 -5.83 -5.29
C LEU A 190 -28.60 -5.88 -5.80
N ARG A 191 -29.18 -7.06 -6.02
CA ARG A 191 -30.58 -7.30 -6.41
C ARG A 191 -31.45 -7.67 -5.22
#